data_94e3b0b3270d4a81783d84db0c775277
#
_entry.id   94e3b0b3270d4a81783d84db0c775277
#
_cell.length_a   1.000
_cell.length_b   1.000
_cell.length_c   1.000
_cell.angle_alpha   90.00
_cell.angle_beta   90.00
_cell.angle_gamma   90.00
#
_symmetry.space_group_name_H-M   'P 1'
#
loop_
_entity.id
_entity.type
_entity.pdbx_description
1 polymer ?
#
loop_
_entity_poly.entity_id
_entity_poly.type
_entity_poly.pdbx_seq_one_letter_code
_entity_poly.pdbx_strand_id
1 'polypeptide(L)'
;MGGDKLMPHVAGIRDDSREGSRISKRRGEIFREHHLPHLSAFPLVRDLVRQFITDGYTVVVASSAQSDELSQLLKIAGVSDLIAATASSSEASRSKPDPDIVQAALQRSGAPAEQAIMLGDTPYDVEAALRAGIAIVGVESGGWSAEDLRGAVEVHPGAAGIYGHYGESAFARLIRAGRLTSRIS
;
A
#
# COMPACT_ATOMS: atom_id res chain seq x y z
N MET A 1 0.56 -9.74 4.35
CA MET A 1 0.31 -10.27 5.73
C MET A 1 1.36 -9.69 6.67
N GLY A 2 0.96 -9.12 7.79
CA GLY A 2 1.89 -8.59 8.79
C GLY A 2 2.38 -9.67 9.76
N GLY A 3 3.31 -9.29 10.67
CA GLY A 3 3.94 -10.21 11.63
C GLY A 3 2.95 -10.85 12.59
N ASP A 4 1.89 -10.14 12.96
CA ASP A 4 0.78 -10.60 13.81
C ASP A 4 0.10 -11.89 13.30
N LYS A 5 0.09 -12.10 11.99
CA LYS A 5 -0.48 -13.27 11.33
C LYS A 5 0.58 -14.23 10.81
N LEU A 6 1.69 -13.70 10.31
CA LEU A 6 2.74 -14.51 9.71
C LEU A 6 3.45 -15.40 10.77
N MET A 7 3.80 -14.84 11.93
CA MET A 7 4.51 -15.60 12.97
C MET A 7 3.67 -16.75 13.55
N PRO A 8 2.40 -16.57 13.92
CA PRO A 8 1.55 -17.69 14.33
C PRO A 8 1.41 -18.75 13.24
N HIS A 9 1.28 -18.33 11.97
CA HIS A 9 1.09 -19.25 10.85
C HIS A 9 2.34 -20.10 10.56
N VAL A 10 3.53 -19.49 10.59
CA VAL A 10 4.79 -20.17 10.19
C VAL A 10 5.48 -20.87 11.37
N ALA A 11 5.42 -20.27 12.56
CA ALA A 11 6.19 -20.72 13.71
C ALA A 11 5.34 -21.07 14.97
N GLY A 12 4.03 -20.87 14.91
CA GLY A 12 3.16 -21.07 16.07
C GLY A 12 3.41 -20.06 17.23
N ILE A 13 4.14 -18.97 16.95
CA ILE A 13 4.55 -17.99 17.95
C ILE A 13 3.68 -16.74 17.82
N ARG A 14 3.11 -16.26 18.92
CA ARG A 14 2.37 -14.99 18.92
C ARG A 14 3.35 -13.83 18.85
N ASP A 15 3.06 -12.84 18.05
CA ASP A 15 3.88 -11.64 17.82
C ASP A 15 3.99 -10.76 19.09
N ASP A 16 2.92 -10.71 19.91
CA ASP A 16 2.84 -10.00 21.20
C ASP A 16 3.53 -10.74 22.36
N SER A 17 4.02 -11.95 22.14
CA SER A 17 4.81 -12.69 23.12
C SER A 17 6.23 -12.14 23.25
N ARG A 18 6.93 -12.46 24.35
CA ARG A 18 8.35 -12.10 24.55
C ARG A 18 9.24 -12.63 23.41
N GLU A 19 8.96 -13.84 22.95
CA GLU A 19 9.70 -14.45 21.84
C GLU A 19 9.34 -13.80 20.50
N GLY A 20 8.07 -13.56 20.22
CA GLY A 20 7.61 -12.86 19.02
C GLY A 20 8.19 -11.46 18.91
N SER A 21 8.20 -10.70 19.99
CA SER A 21 8.82 -9.37 20.04
C SER A 21 10.33 -9.42 19.74
N ARG A 22 11.05 -10.44 20.24
CA ARG A 22 12.48 -10.67 19.96
C ARG A 22 12.71 -11.00 18.49
N ILE A 23 11.87 -11.85 17.91
CA ILE A 23 11.95 -12.22 16.48
C ILE A 23 11.67 -10.98 15.59
N SER A 24 10.63 -10.22 15.90
CA SER A 24 10.30 -8.98 15.16
C SER A 24 11.44 -7.99 15.20
N LYS A 25 12.05 -7.76 16.36
CA LYS A 25 13.21 -6.89 16.50
C LYS A 25 14.38 -7.37 15.64
N ARG A 26 14.72 -8.66 15.73
CA ARG A 26 15.83 -9.24 14.94
C ARG A 26 15.59 -9.19 13.46
N ARG A 27 14.35 -9.45 13.00
CA ARG A 27 13.96 -9.28 11.60
C ARG A 27 14.21 -7.84 11.12
N GLY A 28 13.79 -6.86 11.92
CA GLY A 28 14.00 -5.45 11.58
C GLY A 28 15.50 -5.06 11.51
N GLU A 29 16.34 -5.61 12.40
CA GLU A 29 17.79 -5.41 12.34
C GLU A 29 18.38 -5.99 11.04
N ILE A 30 18.08 -7.26 10.74
CA ILE A 30 18.54 -7.94 9.52
C ILE A 30 18.08 -7.17 8.27
N PHE A 31 16.83 -6.71 8.25
CA PHE A 31 16.30 -5.93 7.13
C PHE A 31 17.10 -4.65 6.91
N ARG A 32 17.35 -3.88 7.97
CA ARG A 32 18.11 -2.62 7.88
C ARG A 32 19.57 -2.83 7.50
N GLU A 33 20.20 -3.90 8.00
CA GLU A 33 21.61 -4.16 7.76
C GLU A 33 21.88 -4.75 6.37
N HIS A 34 21.03 -5.68 5.93
CA HIS A 34 21.34 -6.51 4.77
C HIS A 34 20.42 -6.28 3.56
N HIS A 35 19.25 -5.69 3.72
CA HIS A 35 18.30 -5.51 2.62
C HIS A 35 18.09 -4.04 2.26
N LEU A 36 17.84 -3.20 3.23
CA LEU A 36 17.53 -1.79 3.01
C LEU A 36 18.57 -1.04 2.15
N PRO A 37 19.90 -1.23 2.33
CA PRO A 37 20.91 -0.55 1.53
C PRO A 37 20.92 -0.95 0.04
N HIS A 38 20.30 -2.05 -0.31
CA HIS A 38 20.26 -2.58 -1.68
C HIS A 38 18.93 -2.34 -2.38
N LEU A 39 17.96 -1.70 -1.70
CA LEU A 39 16.68 -1.37 -2.31
C LEU A 39 16.81 -0.17 -3.25
N SER A 40 16.02 -0.20 -4.30
CA SER A 40 15.85 0.91 -5.24
C SER A 40 14.37 1.12 -5.56
N ALA A 41 14.02 2.32 -6.02
CA ALA A 41 12.68 2.62 -6.47
C ALA A 41 12.30 1.77 -7.70
N PHE A 42 11.05 1.34 -7.77
CA PHE A 42 10.52 0.79 -9.00
C PHE A 42 10.49 1.85 -10.11
N PRO A 43 10.67 1.45 -11.39
CA PRO A 43 10.64 2.38 -12.50
C PRO A 43 9.34 3.20 -12.53
N LEU A 44 9.47 4.51 -12.77
CA LEU A 44 8.37 5.47 -12.94
C LEU A 44 7.39 5.59 -11.74
N VAL A 45 7.73 5.05 -10.56
CA VAL A 45 6.84 5.15 -9.37
C VAL A 45 6.60 6.61 -8.99
N ARG A 46 7.66 7.45 -9.01
CA ARG A 46 7.53 8.87 -8.68
C ARG A 46 6.69 9.63 -9.71
N ASP A 47 6.86 9.32 -10.99
CA ASP A 47 6.10 9.96 -12.05
C ASP A 47 4.62 9.57 -11.99
N LEU A 48 4.33 8.31 -11.68
CA LEU A 48 2.96 7.82 -11.46
C LEU A 48 2.30 8.55 -10.26
N VAL A 49 3.01 8.67 -9.13
CA VAL A 49 2.48 9.37 -7.95
C VAL A 49 2.25 10.85 -8.25
N ARG A 50 3.15 11.52 -9.00
CA ARG A 50 2.94 12.89 -9.47
C ARG A 50 1.72 13.02 -10.37
N GLN A 51 1.48 12.04 -11.25
CA GLN A 51 0.32 12.02 -12.11
C GLN A 51 -0.98 11.94 -11.27
N PHE A 52 -1.01 11.09 -10.25
CA PHE A 52 -2.14 11.04 -9.32
C PHE A 52 -2.44 12.40 -8.70
N ILE A 53 -1.41 13.09 -8.20
CA ILE A 53 -1.57 14.42 -7.57
C ILE A 53 -2.03 15.46 -8.60
N THR A 54 -1.47 15.45 -9.81
CA THR A 54 -1.86 16.35 -10.91
C THR A 54 -3.34 16.19 -11.24
N ASP A 55 -3.85 14.98 -11.14
CA ASP A 55 -5.25 14.66 -11.42
C ASP A 55 -6.18 14.87 -10.20
N GLY A 56 -5.64 15.39 -9.09
CA GLY A 56 -6.42 15.77 -7.90
C GLY A 56 -6.55 14.68 -6.84
N TYR A 57 -5.80 13.57 -6.95
CA TYR A 57 -5.75 12.57 -5.87
C TYR A 57 -4.94 13.06 -4.67
N THR A 58 -5.45 12.80 -3.48
CA THR A 58 -4.67 12.81 -2.23
C THR A 58 -4.06 11.43 -2.03
N VAL A 59 -2.73 11.33 -2.03
CA VAL A 59 -2.02 10.05 -1.92
C VAL A 59 -1.72 9.75 -0.45
N VAL A 60 -2.26 8.64 0.05
CA VAL A 60 -2.05 8.15 1.43
C VAL A 60 -1.49 6.73 1.35
N VAL A 61 -0.49 6.43 2.18
CA VAL A 61 0.14 5.10 2.22
C VAL A 61 -0.38 4.30 3.40
N ALA A 62 -0.87 3.07 3.12
CA ALA A 62 -1.27 2.06 4.10
C ALA A 62 -0.25 0.91 4.13
N SER A 63 0.58 0.82 5.16
CA SER A 63 1.66 -0.15 5.23
C SER A 63 1.69 -0.91 6.56
N SER A 64 1.96 -2.23 6.50
CA SER A 64 2.23 -3.04 7.69
C SER A 64 3.65 -2.87 8.24
N ALA A 65 4.48 -2.02 7.64
CA ALA A 65 5.80 -1.66 8.15
C ALA A 65 5.68 -0.77 9.40
N GLN A 66 6.71 -0.78 10.24
CA GLN A 66 6.85 0.18 11.33
C GLN A 66 7.08 1.59 10.75
N SER A 67 6.69 2.64 11.47
CA SER A 67 6.75 4.03 10.97
C SER A 67 8.14 4.45 10.49
N ASP A 68 9.19 4.07 11.25
CA ASP A 68 10.58 4.40 10.89
C ASP A 68 11.04 3.66 9.62
N GLU A 69 10.65 2.40 9.48
CA GLU A 69 10.95 1.58 8.30
C GLU A 69 10.21 2.15 7.08
N LEU A 70 8.92 2.48 7.24
CA LEU A 70 8.11 3.09 6.18
C LEU A 70 8.71 4.41 5.69
N SER A 71 9.14 5.28 6.62
CA SER A 71 9.78 6.55 6.27
C SER A 71 11.02 6.37 5.40
N GLN A 72 11.85 5.37 5.71
CA GLN A 72 13.04 5.06 4.90
C GLN A 72 12.67 4.50 3.53
N LEU A 73 11.68 3.60 3.46
CA LEU A 73 11.18 3.06 2.20
C LEU A 73 10.62 4.14 1.28
N LEU A 74 9.86 5.09 1.80
CA LEU A 74 9.34 6.22 1.02
C LEU A 74 10.44 7.14 0.49
N LYS A 75 11.53 7.33 1.25
CA LYS A 75 12.72 8.07 0.78
C LYS A 75 13.42 7.34 -0.36
N ILE A 76 13.61 6.02 -0.22
CA ILE A 76 14.20 5.19 -1.29
C ILE A 76 13.33 5.22 -2.53
N ALA A 77 12.01 5.10 -2.39
CA ALA A 77 11.07 5.21 -3.49
C ALA A 77 11.03 6.61 -4.13
N GLY A 78 11.62 7.62 -3.47
CA GLY A 78 11.67 9.00 -3.95
C GLY A 78 10.32 9.70 -3.95
N VAL A 79 9.38 9.29 -3.08
CA VAL A 79 8.01 9.82 -3.04
C VAL A 79 7.62 10.49 -1.73
N SER A 80 8.54 10.59 -0.75
CA SER A 80 8.24 11.11 0.60
C SER A 80 7.60 12.50 0.59
N ASP A 81 7.99 13.35 -0.34
CA ASP A 81 7.49 14.72 -0.52
C ASP A 81 6.12 14.78 -1.22
N LEU A 82 5.63 13.66 -1.71
CA LEU A 82 4.38 13.53 -2.46
C LEU A 82 3.26 12.88 -1.65
N ILE A 83 3.60 12.28 -0.50
CA ILE A 83 2.64 11.55 0.34
C ILE A 83 2.00 12.51 1.35
N ALA A 84 0.69 12.64 1.29
CA ALA A 84 -0.08 13.52 2.17
C ALA A 84 -0.15 12.97 3.61
N ALA A 85 -0.28 11.64 3.77
CA ALA A 85 -0.32 10.97 5.06
C ALA A 85 0.08 9.50 4.95
N THR A 86 0.44 8.90 6.09
CA THR A 86 0.74 7.47 6.20
C THR A 86 -0.10 6.84 7.30
N ALA A 87 -0.54 5.61 7.10
CA ALA A 87 -1.06 4.72 8.13
C ALA A 87 -0.10 3.53 8.24
N SER A 88 0.44 3.30 9.43
CA SER A 88 1.43 2.26 9.72
C SER A 88 0.88 1.17 10.63
N SER A 89 1.65 0.10 10.83
CA SER A 89 1.25 -1.01 11.71
C SER A 89 0.94 -0.60 13.15
N SER A 90 1.46 0.54 13.62
CA SER A 90 1.16 1.07 14.96
C SER A 90 -0.26 1.60 15.11
N GLU A 91 -0.99 1.78 14.01
CA GLU A 91 -2.32 2.40 13.97
C GLU A 91 -3.42 1.40 13.59
N ALA A 92 -3.05 0.18 13.28
CA ALA A 92 -3.98 -0.89 12.94
C ALA A 92 -3.90 -2.00 13.98
N SER A 93 -5.04 -2.42 14.50
CA SER A 93 -5.10 -3.52 15.47
C SER A 93 -4.76 -4.87 14.83
N ARG A 94 -5.04 -5.00 13.54
CA ARG A 94 -4.82 -6.21 12.75
C ARG A 94 -4.23 -5.87 11.39
N SER A 95 -3.24 -6.65 10.97
CA SER A 95 -2.64 -6.48 9.64
C SER A 95 -3.54 -7.01 8.52
N LYS A 96 -3.24 -6.61 7.27
CA LYS A 96 -3.88 -7.18 6.08
C LYS A 96 -3.83 -8.72 6.10
N PRO A 97 -4.92 -9.41 5.74
CA PRO A 97 -6.08 -8.97 4.98
C PRO A 97 -7.22 -8.35 5.80
N ASP A 98 -7.06 -8.04 7.09
CA ASP A 98 -8.06 -7.23 7.79
C ASP A 98 -8.02 -5.80 7.26
N PRO A 99 -9.19 -5.10 7.21
CA PRO A 99 -9.30 -3.78 6.60
C PRO A 99 -8.77 -2.65 7.47
N ASP A 100 -8.35 -2.91 8.71
CA ASP A 100 -8.04 -1.91 9.73
C ASP A 100 -7.10 -0.79 9.22
N ILE A 101 -5.99 -1.17 8.57
CA ILE A 101 -5.01 -0.20 8.07
C ILE A 101 -5.51 0.58 6.85
N VAL A 102 -6.34 -0.06 6.01
CA VAL A 102 -6.97 0.59 4.85
C VAL A 102 -8.00 1.60 5.33
N GLN A 103 -8.79 1.25 6.36
CA GLN A 103 -9.75 2.16 7.00
C GLN A 103 -9.06 3.34 7.66
N ALA A 104 -7.93 3.11 8.36
CA ALA A 104 -7.12 4.19 8.94
C ALA A 104 -6.59 5.14 7.85
N ALA A 105 -6.09 4.62 6.74
CA ALA A 105 -5.66 5.42 5.60
C ALA A 105 -6.81 6.20 4.96
N LEU A 106 -7.98 5.59 4.83
CA LEU A 106 -9.19 6.24 4.31
C LEU A 106 -9.62 7.41 5.20
N GLN A 107 -9.65 7.22 6.52
CA GLN A 107 -9.94 8.30 7.47
C GLN A 107 -8.95 9.47 7.33
N ARG A 108 -7.67 9.19 7.11
CA ARG A 108 -6.63 10.22 6.92
C ARG A 108 -6.76 10.97 5.59
N SER A 109 -7.26 10.29 4.56
CA SER A 109 -7.52 10.94 3.27
C SER A 109 -8.69 11.91 3.32
N GLY A 110 -9.62 11.74 4.27
CA GLY A 110 -10.86 12.47 4.36
C GLY A 110 -11.87 12.15 3.23
N ALA A 111 -11.54 11.20 2.37
CA ALA A 111 -12.41 10.81 1.26
C ALA A 111 -13.34 9.66 1.66
N PRO A 112 -14.55 9.60 1.13
CA PRO A 112 -15.42 8.44 1.26
C PRO A 112 -14.90 7.27 0.42
N ALA A 113 -15.27 6.04 0.78
CA ALA A 113 -14.76 4.83 0.12
C ALA A 113 -15.03 4.80 -1.40
N GLU A 114 -16.16 5.34 -1.83
CA GLU A 114 -16.56 5.38 -3.24
C GLU A 114 -15.69 6.32 -4.10
N GLN A 115 -14.95 7.21 -3.45
CA GLN A 115 -14.01 8.14 -4.08
C GLN A 115 -12.55 7.72 -3.90
N ALA A 116 -12.31 6.58 -3.27
CA ALA A 116 -10.99 6.05 -3.05
C ALA A 116 -10.71 4.85 -3.96
N ILE A 117 -9.45 4.70 -4.34
CA ILE A 117 -8.94 3.55 -5.08
C ILE A 117 -7.58 3.19 -4.51
N MET A 118 -7.36 1.91 -4.23
CA MET A 118 -6.11 1.41 -3.70
C MET A 118 -5.20 0.92 -4.83
N LEU A 119 -3.89 1.04 -4.66
CA LEU A 119 -2.87 0.34 -5.43
C LEU A 119 -2.20 -0.66 -4.47
N GLY A 120 -2.17 -1.94 -4.83
CA GLY A 120 -1.60 -2.99 -4.00
C GLY A 120 -0.95 -4.10 -4.81
N ASP A 121 -0.08 -4.88 -4.18
CA ASP A 121 0.77 -5.87 -4.84
C ASP A 121 0.60 -7.29 -4.29
N THR A 122 -0.33 -7.50 -3.35
CA THR A 122 -0.56 -8.80 -2.73
C THR A 122 -2.04 -9.18 -2.68
N PRO A 123 -2.39 -10.48 -2.60
CA PRO A 123 -3.76 -10.94 -2.34
C PRO A 123 -4.36 -10.39 -1.04
N TYR A 124 -3.49 -10.11 -0.05
CA TYR A 124 -3.90 -9.52 1.22
C TYR A 124 -4.33 -8.05 1.08
N ASP A 125 -3.75 -7.33 0.11
CA ASP A 125 -4.18 -5.98 -0.24
C ASP A 125 -5.54 -6.00 -0.90
N VAL A 126 -5.74 -6.94 -1.83
CA VAL A 126 -7.02 -7.12 -2.53
C VAL A 126 -8.12 -7.41 -1.53
N GLU A 127 -7.91 -8.38 -0.64
CA GLU A 127 -8.91 -8.74 0.37
C GLU A 127 -9.20 -7.60 1.34
N ALA A 128 -8.16 -6.87 1.81
CA ALA A 128 -8.32 -5.73 2.71
C ALA A 128 -9.10 -4.58 2.06
N ALA A 129 -8.81 -4.25 0.80
CA ALA A 129 -9.51 -3.23 0.03
C ALA A 129 -10.99 -3.59 -0.16
N LEU A 130 -11.28 -4.81 -0.58
CA LEU A 130 -12.65 -5.29 -0.76
C LEU A 130 -13.45 -5.26 0.55
N ARG A 131 -12.85 -5.67 1.67
CA ARG A 131 -13.47 -5.59 3.00
C ARG A 131 -13.68 -4.14 3.46
N ALA A 132 -12.86 -3.20 3.01
CA ALA A 132 -13.02 -1.77 3.27
C ALA A 132 -13.99 -1.08 2.30
N GLY A 133 -14.53 -1.79 1.29
CA GLY A 133 -15.42 -1.24 0.28
C GLY A 133 -14.72 -0.36 -0.76
N ILE A 134 -13.41 -0.53 -0.97
CA ILE A 134 -12.57 0.29 -1.87
C ILE A 134 -12.19 -0.56 -3.09
N ALA A 135 -12.28 0.02 -4.29
CA ALA A 135 -11.71 -0.58 -5.49
C ALA A 135 -10.18 -0.66 -5.39
N ILE A 136 -9.58 -1.69 -5.97
CA ILE A 136 -8.13 -1.87 -5.97
C ILE A 136 -7.61 -2.18 -7.37
N VAL A 137 -6.49 -1.55 -7.74
CA VAL A 137 -5.63 -1.91 -8.87
C VAL A 137 -4.48 -2.76 -8.34
N GLY A 138 -4.25 -3.90 -8.96
CA GLY A 138 -3.15 -4.80 -8.61
C GLY A 138 -1.87 -4.50 -9.40
N VAL A 139 -0.70 -4.75 -8.81
CA VAL A 139 0.59 -4.79 -9.52
C VAL A 139 1.35 -6.07 -9.22
N GLU A 140 1.90 -6.71 -10.27
CA GLU A 140 2.66 -7.96 -10.16
C GLU A 140 4.08 -7.77 -9.60
N SER A 141 4.54 -6.52 -9.46
CA SER A 141 5.87 -6.20 -8.93
C SER A 141 6.12 -6.69 -7.50
N GLY A 142 5.08 -7.06 -6.76
CA GLY A 142 5.17 -7.73 -5.46
C GLY A 142 5.45 -9.24 -5.53
N GLY A 143 5.59 -9.79 -6.73
CA GLY A 143 5.88 -11.22 -6.94
C GLY A 143 4.65 -12.12 -7.00
N TRP A 144 3.46 -11.55 -7.03
CA TRP A 144 2.19 -12.25 -7.21
C TRP A 144 1.68 -12.10 -8.64
N SER A 145 1.08 -13.15 -9.19
CA SER A 145 0.50 -13.12 -10.54
C SER A 145 -0.85 -12.41 -10.58
N ALA A 146 -1.31 -12.04 -11.77
CA ALA A 146 -2.66 -11.49 -11.97
C ALA A 146 -3.75 -12.46 -11.48
N GLU A 147 -3.50 -13.77 -11.54
CA GLU A 147 -4.43 -14.78 -11.02
C GLU A 147 -4.54 -14.71 -9.48
N ASP A 148 -3.44 -14.50 -8.78
CA ASP A 148 -3.40 -14.34 -7.33
C ASP A 148 -4.07 -13.03 -6.88
N LEU A 149 -4.06 -12.01 -7.75
CA LEU A 149 -4.65 -10.69 -7.50
C LEU A 149 -6.12 -10.59 -7.95
N ARG A 150 -6.81 -11.73 -8.08
CA ARG A 150 -8.25 -11.77 -8.42
C ARG A 150 -9.06 -10.93 -7.43
N GLY A 151 -9.92 -10.08 -7.97
CA GLY A 151 -10.71 -9.10 -7.21
C GLY A 151 -10.23 -7.68 -7.40
N ALA A 152 -9.00 -7.48 -7.91
CA ALA A 152 -8.58 -6.19 -8.41
C ALA A 152 -9.37 -5.84 -9.69
N VAL A 153 -9.71 -4.55 -9.86
CA VAL A 153 -10.47 -4.07 -11.03
C VAL A 153 -9.62 -4.09 -12.32
N GLU A 154 -8.30 -4.06 -12.15
CA GLU A 154 -7.29 -4.28 -13.20
C GLU A 154 -5.96 -4.66 -12.54
N VAL A 155 -5.08 -5.32 -13.30
CA VAL A 155 -3.74 -5.72 -12.85
C VAL A 155 -2.71 -5.30 -13.91
N HIS A 156 -1.59 -4.75 -13.45
CA HIS A 156 -0.48 -4.29 -14.29
C HIS A 156 0.85 -4.92 -13.84
N PRO A 157 1.87 -4.99 -14.71
CA PRO A 157 3.19 -5.49 -14.32
C PRO A 157 3.86 -4.67 -13.19
N GLY A 158 3.53 -3.37 -13.10
CA GLY A 158 4.07 -2.45 -12.09
C GLY A 158 3.71 -1.00 -12.40
N ALA A 159 4.31 -0.06 -11.67
CA ALA A 159 4.04 1.37 -11.80
C ALA A 159 4.27 1.90 -13.23
N ALA A 160 5.32 1.42 -13.91
CA ALA A 160 5.60 1.80 -15.30
C ALA A 160 4.50 1.36 -16.27
N GLY A 161 3.90 0.19 -16.05
CA GLY A 161 2.77 -0.31 -16.85
C GLY A 161 1.54 0.57 -16.70
N ILE A 162 1.23 1.00 -15.47
CA ILE A 162 0.12 1.93 -15.21
C ILE A 162 0.41 3.29 -15.86
N TYR A 163 1.62 3.84 -15.66
CA TYR A 163 1.98 5.15 -16.17
C TYR A 163 1.92 5.22 -17.70
N GLY A 164 2.43 4.18 -18.39
CA GLY A 164 2.41 4.10 -19.84
C GLY A 164 1.01 4.05 -20.48
N HIS A 165 0.02 3.57 -19.72
CA HIS A 165 -1.38 3.46 -20.16
C HIS A 165 -2.34 4.20 -19.24
N TYR A 166 -1.86 5.25 -18.57
CA TYR A 166 -2.58 5.93 -17.49
C TYR A 166 -3.98 6.40 -17.91
N GLY A 167 -4.12 6.95 -19.11
CA GLY A 167 -5.41 7.44 -19.62
C GLY A 167 -6.50 6.37 -19.71
N GLU A 168 -6.13 5.08 -19.76
CA GLU A 168 -7.05 3.95 -19.85
C GLU A 168 -7.22 3.26 -18.48
N SER A 169 -6.44 3.63 -17.47
CA SER A 169 -6.44 3.04 -16.15
C SER A 169 -7.72 3.31 -15.37
N ALA A 170 -7.97 2.49 -14.35
CA ALA A 170 -9.06 2.70 -13.38
C ALA A 170 -8.94 4.05 -12.68
N PHE A 171 -7.73 4.54 -12.43
CA PHE A 171 -7.49 5.87 -11.87
C PHE A 171 -8.07 6.97 -12.77
N ALA A 172 -7.71 7.00 -14.05
CA ALA A 172 -8.23 7.98 -14.97
C ALA A 172 -9.75 7.85 -15.20
N ARG A 173 -10.29 6.62 -15.16
CA ARG A 173 -11.74 6.39 -15.24
C ARG A 173 -12.51 6.95 -14.04
N LEU A 174 -11.96 6.81 -12.83
CA LEU A 174 -12.58 7.32 -11.61
C LEU A 174 -12.72 8.84 -11.65
N ILE A 175 -11.70 9.54 -12.14
CA ILE A 175 -11.72 11.00 -12.33
C ILE A 175 -12.79 11.41 -13.34
N ARG A 176 -12.77 10.78 -14.53
CA ARG A 176 -13.75 11.07 -15.59
C ARG A 176 -15.20 10.83 -15.18
N ALA A 177 -15.43 9.89 -14.26
CA ALA A 177 -16.76 9.63 -13.71
C ALA A 177 -17.23 10.71 -12.72
N GLY A 178 -16.45 11.77 -12.48
CA GLY A 178 -16.77 12.86 -11.56
C GLY A 178 -16.85 12.43 -10.09
N ARG A 179 -16.28 11.27 -9.75
CA ARG A 179 -16.30 10.76 -8.37
C ARG A 179 -15.21 11.37 -7.51
N LEU A 180 -14.20 11.99 -8.12
CA LEU A 180 -13.27 12.89 -7.45
C LEU A 180 -13.73 14.32 -7.66
N THR A 181 -14.45 14.87 -6.68
CA THR A 181 -14.71 16.31 -6.67
C THR A 181 -13.46 16.97 -6.08
N SER A 182 -12.68 17.66 -6.93
CA SER A 182 -11.67 18.61 -6.47
C SER A 182 -12.35 19.68 -5.64
N ARG A 183 -12.33 19.55 -4.33
CA ARG A 183 -12.60 20.68 -3.43
C ARG A 183 -11.31 21.49 -3.33
N ILE A 184 -11.09 22.37 -4.32
CA ILE A 184 -10.29 23.55 -4.13
C ILE A 184 -11.22 24.58 -3.50
N SER A 185 -11.04 24.84 -2.24
CA SER A 185 -11.55 26.01 -1.53
C SER A 185 -10.40 26.62 -0.80
#